data_02c9af5a982116cab01ab4b2af089703
#
_entry.id   02c9af5a982116cab01ab4b2af089703
#
_cell.length_a   1.000
_cell.length_b   1.000
_cell.length_c   1.000
_cell.angle_alpha   90.00
_cell.angle_beta   90.00
_cell.angle_gamma   90.00
#
_symmetry.space_group_name_H-M   'P 1'
#
loop_
_entity.id
_entity.type
_entity.pdbx_description
1 polymer ?
#
loop_
_entity_poly.entity_id
_entity_poly.type
_entity_poly.pdbx_seq_one_letter_code
_entity_poly.pdbx_strand_id
1 'polypeptide(L)'
;MSPSTDISTRFRALLQDQRADCVQQREEALAECAQSVPDPVAQRRSADLQVIIGDIDAALARIDAGTYGSCTQCGAAIPEERLELRPFAGRCVGCTQAG
;
A
#
# COMPACT_ATOMS: atom_id res chain seq x y z
N MET A 1 -13.87 3.79 23.51
CA MET A 1 -13.04 3.36 22.40
C MET A 1 -12.70 4.57 21.53
N SER A 2 -11.44 4.81 21.23
CA SER A 2 -11.08 5.98 20.40
C SER A 2 -11.39 5.70 18.94
N PRO A 3 -11.80 6.74 18.16
CA PRO A 3 -12.04 6.57 16.73
C PRO A 3 -10.83 6.04 15.95
N SER A 4 -9.61 6.37 16.43
CA SER A 4 -8.36 5.91 15.80
C SER A 4 -8.22 4.40 15.86
N THR A 5 -8.69 3.72 16.91
CA THR A 5 -8.62 2.27 17.04
C THR A 5 -9.51 1.58 16.01
N ASP A 6 -10.71 2.10 15.79
CA ASP A 6 -11.64 1.55 14.79
C ASP A 6 -11.10 1.73 13.36
N ILE A 7 -10.53 2.90 13.08
CA ILE A 7 -9.92 3.20 11.79
C ILE A 7 -8.75 2.25 11.55
N SER A 8 -7.88 2.07 12.54
CA SER A 8 -6.71 1.20 12.41
C SER A 8 -7.12 -0.24 12.14
N THR A 9 -8.13 -0.75 12.86
CA THR A 9 -8.62 -2.12 12.67
C THR A 9 -9.18 -2.32 11.26
N ARG A 10 -10.01 -1.36 10.82
CA ARG A 10 -10.64 -1.41 9.52
C ARG A 10 -9.60 -1.39 8.39
N PHE A 11 -8.66 -0.46 8.45
CA PHE A 11 -7.65 -0.31 7.41
C PHE A 11 -6.60 -1.42 7.45
N ARG A 12 -6.33 -1.98 8.63
CA ARG A 12 -5.46 -3.17 8.73
C ARG A 12 -6.04 -4.33 7.91
N ALA A 13 -7.32 -4.60 8.04
CA ALA A 13 -7.98 -5.67 7.28
C ALA A 13 -7.91 -5.40 5.77
N LEU A 14 -8.21 -4.17 5.35
CA LEU A 14 -8.12 -3.78 3.94
C LEU A 14 -6.71 -3.94 3.38
N LEU A 15 -5.70 -3.51 4.14
CA LEU A 15 -4.31 -3.59 3.74
C LEU A 15 -3.84 -5.04 3.63
N GLN A 16 -4.24 -5.89 4.58
CA GLN A 16 -3.91 -7.31 4.54
C GLN A 16 -4.52 -8.00 3.33
N ASP A 17 -5.77 -7.69 3.00
CA ASP A 17 -6.45 -8.23 1.83
C ASP A 17 -5.77 -7.75 0.54
N GLN A 18 -5.43 -6.46 0.46
CA GLN A 18 -4.72 -5.92 -0.70
C GLN A 18 -3.34 -6.55 -0.85
N ARG A 19 -2.65 -6.78 0.26
CA ARG A 19 -1.32 -7.41 0.23
C ARG A 19 -1.41 -8.82 -0.35
N ALA A 20 -2.37 -9.61 0.15
CA ALA A 20 -2.55 -10.98 -0.34
C ALA A 20 -2.85 -11.00 -1.84
N ASP A 21 -3.71 -10.10 -2.31
CA ASP A 21 -4.05 -9.98 -3.72
C ASP A 21 -2.83 -9.58 -4.56
N CYS A 22 -2.06 -8.59 -4.10
CA CYS A 22 -0.85 -8.14 -4.79
C CYS A 22 0.22 -9.22 -4.85
N VAL A 23 0.40 -9.99 -3.78
CA VAL A 23 1.35 -11.10 -3.74
C VAL A 23 0.95 -12.17 -4.75
N GLN A 24 -0.34 -12.50 -4.82
CA GLN A 24 -0.83 -13.48 -5.78
C GLN A 24 -0.61 -13.01 -7.23
N GLN A 25 -0.95 -11.76 -7.53
CA GLN A 25 -0.75 -11.19 -8.86
C GLN A 25 0.74 -11.16 -9.23
N ARG A 26 1.60 -10.85 -8.26
CA ARG A 26 3.05 -10.85 -8.48
C ARG A 26 3.56 -12.24 -8.80
N GLU A 27 3.08 -13.26 -8.09
CA GLU A 27 3.45 -14.66 -8.35
C GLU A 27 3.03 -15.08 -9.75
N GLU A 28 1.83 -14.69 -10.19
CA GLU A 28 1.35 -14.96 -11.54
C GLU A 28 2.23 -14.26 -12.59
N ALA A 29 2.60 -13.00 -12.35
CA ALA A 29 3.46 -12.26 -13.25
C ALA A 29 4.86 -12.88 -13.34
N LEU A 30 5.41 -13.35 -12.20
CA LEU A 30 6.71 -14.04 -12.18
C LEU A 30 6.64 -15.38 -12.91
N ALA A 31 5.52 -16.10 -12.81
CA ALA A 31 5.33 -17.34 -13.55
C ALA A 31 5.32 -17.09 -15.07
N GLU A 32 4.69 -15.99 -15.51
CA GLU A 32 4.73 -15.58 -16.91
C GLU A 32 6.16 -15.23 -17.37
N CYS A 33 6.94 -14.57 -16.51
CA CYS A 33 8.35 -14.25 -16.80
C CYS A 33 9.22 -15.50 -16.89
N ALA A 34 8.86 -16.58 -16.21
CA ALA A 34 9.61 -17.83 -16.21
C ALA A 34 9.40 -18.66 -17.47
N GLN A 35 8.50 -18.27 -18.35
CA GLN A 35 8.29 -18.95 -19.63
C GLN A 35 9.42 -18.63 -20.61
N SER A 36 9.50 -19.41 -21.69
CA SER A 36 10.67 -19.42 -22.58
C SER A 36 10.99 -18.10 -23.27
N VAL A 37 10.05 -17.16 -23.31
CA VAL A 37 10.27 -15.82 -23.87
C VAL A 37 10.01 -14.79 -22.78
N PRO A 38 11.01 -13.94 -22.44
CA PRO A 38 10.79 -12.89 -21.45
C PRO A 38 9.68 -11.95 -21.88
N ASP A 39 8.74 -11.66 -20.96
CA ASP A 39 7.63 -10.76 -21.22
C ASP A 39 7.90 -9.44 -20.46
N PRO A 40 8.26 -8.35 -21.20
CA PRO A 40 8.55 -7.07 -20.54
C PRO A 40 7.36 -6.50 -19.77
N VAL A 41 6.13 -6.76 -20.22
CA VAL A 41 4.91 -6.30 -19.51
C VAL A 41 4.77 -7.02 -18.18
N ALA A 42 4.96 -8.34 -18.17
CA ALA A 42 4.89 -9.14 -16.93
C ALA A 42 6.00 -8.74 -15.96
N GLN A 43 7.21 -8.48 -16.45
CA GLN A 43 8.34 -8.02 -15.63
C GLN A 43 8.04 -6.68 -14.98
N ARG A 44 7.50 -5.73 -15.75
CA ARG A 44 7.13 -4.42 -15.23
C ARG A 44 6.01 -4.51 -14.21
N ARG A 45 4.98 -5.33 -14.48
CA ARG A 45 3.88 -5.56 -13.56
C ARG A 45 4.36 -6.15 -12.24
N SER A 46 5.28 -7.11 -12.29
CA SER A 46 5.89 -7.70 -11.11
C SER A 46 6.64 -6.65 -10.28
N ALA A 47 7.41 -5.78 -10.94
CA ALA A 47 8.16 -4.71 -10.27
C ALA A 47 7.22 -3.69 -9.62
N ASP A 48 6.16 -3.29 -10.31
CA ASP A 48 5.17 -2.34 -9.80
C ASP A 48 4.44 -2.92 -8.58
N LEU A 49 4.06 -4.20 -8.63
CA LEU A 49 3.42 -4.89 -7.52
C LEU A 49 4.35 -5.00 -6.32
N GLN A 50 5.64 -5.20 -6.53
CA GLN A 50 6.64 -5.22 -5.46
C GLN A 50 6.67 -3.89 -4.72
N VAL A 51 6.62 -2.77 -5.43
CA VAL A 51 6.58 -1.43 -4.82
C VAL A 51 5.31 -1.26 -3.99
N ILE A 52 4.15 -1.66 -4.53
CA ILE A 52 2.88 -1.56 -3.82
C ILE A 52 2.90 -2.42 -2.55
N ILE A 53 3.43 -3.64 -2.62
CA ILE A 53 3.56 -4.52 -1.44
C ILE A 53 4.42 -3.84 -0.37
N GLY A 54 5.53 -3.21 -0.77
CA GLY A 54 6.37 -2.44 0.15
C GLY A 54 5.63 -1.29 0.81
N ASP A 55 4.82 -0.57 0.04
CA ASP A 55 4.00 0.53 0.56
C ASP A 55 2.95 0.02 1.54
N ILE A 56 2.33 -1.12 1.25
CA ILE A 56 1.36 -1.76 2.15
C ILE A 56 2.04 -2.19 3.45
N ASP A 57 3.21 -2.82 3.36
CA ASP A 57 3.96 -3.24 4.55
C ASP A 57 4.35 -2.04 5.42
N ALA A 58 4.76 -0.94 4.80
CA ALA A 58 5.06 0.30 5.53
C ALA A 58 3.81 0.86 6.22
N ALA A 59 2.64 0.80 5.55
CA ALA A 59 1.39 1.25 6.15
C ALA A 59 0.99 0.39 7.35
N LEU A 60 1.14 -0.94 7.24
CA LEU A 60 0.88 -1.85 8.35
C LEU A 60 1.81 -1.56 9.54
N ALA A 61 3.07 -1.26 9.28
CA ALA A 61 4.02 -0.87 10.31
C ALA A 61 3.60 0.43 11.01
N ARG A 62 3.06 1.40 10.26
CA ARG A 62 2.55 2.64 10.85
C ARG A 62 1.33 2.41 11.74
N ILE A 63 0.46 1.46 11.37
CA ILE A 63 -0.66 1.08 12.25
C ILE A 63 -0.11 0.54 13.56
N ASP A 64 0.86 -0.34 13.53
CA ASP A 64 1.48 -0.90 14.72
C ASP A 64 2.18 0.16 15.57
N ALA A 65 2.77 1.16 14.93
CA ALA A 65 3.45 2.27 15.61
C ALA A 65 2.50 3.37 16.09
N GLY A 66 1.21 3.31 15.71
CA GLY A 66 0.23 4.33 16.07
C GLY A 66 0.33 5.62 15.27
N THR A 67 1.00 5.59 14.13
CA THR A 67 1.20 6.78 13.27
C THR A 67 0.42 6.73 11.96
N TYR A 68 -0.38 5.70 11.76
CA TYR A 68 -1.18 5.56 10.55
C TYR A 68 -2.20 6.71 10.43
N GLY A 69 -2.38 7.22 9.22
CA GLY A 69 -3.28 8.33 8.95
C GLY A 69 -2.62 9.70 9.06
N SER A 70 -1.34 9.75 9.40
CA SER A 70 -0.57 11.00 9.41
C SER A 70 0.44 11.00 8.28
N CYS A 71 0.60 12.14 7.61
CA CYS A 71 1.59 12.29 6.55
C CYS A 71 2.99 12.03 7.10
N THR A 72 3.75 11.14 6.45
CA THR A 72 5.10 10.79 6.89
C THR A 72 6.09 11.94 6.71
N GLN A 73 5.74 12.93 5.89
CA GLN A 73 6.64 14.03 5.56
C GLN A 73 6.35 15.29 6.39
N CYS A 74 5.08 15.66 6.54
CA CYS A 74 4.72 16.91 7.24
C CYS A 74 3.92 16.70 8.52
N GLY A 75 3.50 15.49 8.82
CA GLY A 75 2.73 15.17 10.03
C GLY A 75 1.26 15.54 9.98
N ALA A 76 0.78 16.15 8.91
CA ALA A 76 -0.63 16.51 8.76
C ALA A 76 -1.50 15.27 8.63
N ALA A 77 -2.74 15.34 9.11
CA ALA A 77 -3.69 14.25 8.99
C ALA A 77 -4.03 14.00 7.51
N ILE A 78 -4.01 12.72 7.12
CA ILE A 78 -4.47 12.31 5.79
C ILE A 78 -5.97 12.10 5.88
N PRO A 79 -6.78 12.73 4.99
CA PRO A 79 -8.23 12.54 5.03
C PRO A 79 -8.62 11.07 4.89
N GLU A 80 -9.63 10.66 5.64
CA GLU A 80 -10.12 9.28 5.61
C GLU A 80 -10.56 8.87 4.20
N GLU A 81 -11.16 9.78 3.44
CA GLU A 81 -11.57 9.54 2.06
C GLU A 81 -10.40 9.13 1.18
N ARG A 82 -9.24 9.76 1.38
CA ARG A 82 -8.03 9.40 0.66
C ARG A 82 -7.53 8.02 1.06
N LEU A 83 -7.61 7.69 2.35
CA LEU A 83 -7.23 6.37 2.85
C LEU A 83 -8.17 5.27 2.34
N GLU A 84 -9.45 5.56 2.15
CA GLU A 84 -10.39 4.61 1.57
C GLU A 84 -10.04 4.28 0.12
N LEU A 85 -9.61 5.27 -0.64
CA LEU A 85 -9.20 5.07 -2.03
C LEU A 85 -7.82 4.41 -2.14
N ARG A 86 -6.93 4.73 -1.21
CA ARG A 86 -5.57 4.22 -1.22
C ARG A 86 -5.11 4.00 0.23
N PRO A 87 -5.45 2.84 0.82
CA PRO A 87 -5.13 2.59 2.24
C PRO A 87 -3.64 2.65 2.58
N PHE A 88 -2.76 2.42 1.62
CA PHE A 88 -1.32 2.50 1.84
C PHE A 88 -0.75 3.91 1.63
N ALA A 89 -1.59 4.93 1.43
CA ALA A 89 -1.11 6.30 1.28
C ALA A 89 -0.40 6.77 2.55
N GLY A 90 0.86 7.17 2.40
CA GLY A 90 1.69 7.65 3.51
C GLY A 90 1.90 9.15 3.51
N ARG A 91 1.39 9.87 2.50
CA ARG A 91 1.56 11.30 2.34
C ARG A 91 0.24 12.00 2.08
N CYS A 92 0.11 13.23 2.58
CA CYS A 92 -1.04 14.06 2.24
C CYS A 92 -0.95 14.53 0.77
N VAL A 93 -2.07 15.06 0.27
CA VAL A 93 -2.15 15.52 -1.13
C VAL A 93 -1.07 16.56 -1.43
N GLY A 94 -0.86 17.51 -0.52
CA GLY A 94 0.15 18.55 -0.69
C GLY A 94 1.56 18.00 -0.85
N CYS A 95 1.95 17.05 0.00
CA CYS A 95 3.28 16.44 -0.08
C CYS A 95 3.43 15.54 -1.30
N THR A 96 2.37 14.86 -1.69
CA THR A 96 2.39 14.02 -2.90
C THR A 96 2.56 14.87 -4.15
N GLN A 97 1.88 16.01 -4.22
CA GLN A 97 1.98 16.92 -5.36
C GLN A 97 3.32 17.65 -5.40
N ALA A 98 3.89 17.95 -4.23
CA ALA A 98 5.18 18.63 -4.11
C ALA A 98 6.36 17.71 -4.47
N GLY A 99 6.18 16.43 -4.31
CA GLY A 99 7.19 15.43 -4.61
C GLY A 99 7.08 14.90 -5.98
#